data_a7da89f66a62e806156ff8907dbcd476
#
_entry.id   a7da89f66a62e806156ff8907dbcd476
#
_cell.length_a   1.000
_cell.length_b   1.000
_cell.length_c   1.000
_cell.angle_alpha   90.00
_cell.angle_beta   90.00
_cell.angle_gamma   90.00
#
_symmetry.space_group_name_H-M   'P 1'
#
loop_
_entity.id
_entity.type
_entity.pdbx_description
1 polymer ?
#
loop_
_entity_poly.entity_id
_entity_poly.type
_entity_poly.pdbx_seq_one_letter_code
_entity_poly.pdbx_strand_id
1 'polypeptide(L)'
;MGEVEIRRSRRRKRTVSAHREGDKTIVLVPAHLSADEEERVVRSLVERLDRREQRTKPSDDELLERAAVLSRTWLEGMAEPQSVRWVSNQNARWGSCTSSDRSIRLSDRLKGMPAYVVDYVLLHELAHLIEPNHSKSFWALVDAYPEAEKAKGFLEGVSWLQR
;
A
#
# COMPACT_ATOMS: atom_id res chain seq x y z
N MET A 1 9.84 -4.47 12.23
CA MET A 1 11.04 -4.09 11.47
C MET A 1 11.33 -5.23 10.51
N GLY A 2 11.37 -4.97 9.20
CA GLY A 2 11.74 -5.98 8.20
C GLY A 2 13.21 -6.36 8.34
N GLU A 3 13.56 -7.56 7.89
CA GLU A 3 14.94 -8.05 7.88
C GLU A 3 15.81 -7.16 6.98
N VAL A 4 17.00 -6.75 7.48
CA VAL A 4 17.96 -5.96 6.71
C VAL A 4 19.08 -6.88 6.24
N GLU A 5 19.26 -6.97 4.91
CA GLU A 5 20.33 -7.73 4.27
C GLU A 5 21.37 -6.78 3.68
N ILE A 6 22.62 -6.90 4.12
CA ILE A 6 23.72 -6.07 3.67
C ILE A 6 24.51 -6.83 2.60
N ARG A 7 24.54 -6.27 1.38
CA ARG A 7 25.33 -6.80 0.26
C ARG A 7 26.53 -5.92 -0.02
N ARG A 8 27.73 -6.45 0.23
CA ARG A 8 29.01 -5.77 0.01
C ARG A 8 29.49 -5.97 -1.42
N SER A 9 29.92 -4.88 -2.08
CA SER A 9 30.40 -4.92 -3.46
C SER A 9 31.81 -4.32 -3.59
N ARG A 10 32.73 -5.10 -4.13
CA ARG A 10 34.09 -4.65 -4.46
C ARG A 10 34.12 -3.66 -5.65
N ARG A 11 33.09 -3.66 -6.49
CA ARG A 11 32.96 -2.75 -7.64
C ARG A 11 32.52 -1.35 -7.22
N ARG A 12 31.82 -1.21 -6.09
CA ARG A 12 31.36 0.06 -5.57
C ARG A 12 32.49 0.74 -4.77
N LYS A 13 32.86 1.95 -5.18
CA LYS A 13 33.90 2.73 -4.49
C LYS A 13 33.33 3.73 -3.49
N ARG A 14 32.20 4.38 -3.81
CA ARG A 14 31.59 5.45 -3.00
C ARG A 14 30.06 5.36 -2.93
N THR A 15 29.42 4.62 -3.82
CA THR A 15 27.96 4.58 -3.90
C THR A 15 27.38 3.60 -2.90
N VAL A 16 26.39 4.08 -2.15
CA VAL A 16 25.55 3.28 -1.24
C VAL A 16 24.10 3.41 -1.67
N SER A 17 23.32 2.36 -1.54
CA SER A 17 21.89 2.39 -1.88
C SER A 17 21.11 1.38 -1.05
N ALA A 18 19.83 1.66 -0.82
CA ALA A 18 18.92 0.74 -0.18
C ALA A 18 17.60 0.68 -0.98
N HIS A 19 17.00 -0.51 -1.04
CA HIS A 19 15.69 -0.75 -1.65
C HIS A 19 14.97 -1.90 -0.95
N ARG A 20 13.66 -2.01 -1.15
CA ARG A 20 12.88 -3.15 -0.68
C ARG A 20 12.88 -4.27 -1.72
N GLU A 21 13.00 -5.50 -1.22
CA GLU A 21 12.85 -6.72 -2.01
C GLU A 21 11.97 -7.70 -1.19
N GLY A 22 10.67 -7.69 -1.45
CA GLY A 22 9.68 -8.35 -0.59
C GLY A 22 9.68 -7.77 0.83
N ASP A 23 9.79 -8.61 1.83
CA ASP A 23 9.82 -8.22 3.24
C ASP A 23 11.21 -7.78 3.74
N LYS A 24 12.22 -7.83 2.86
CA LYS A 24 13.61 -7.50 3.20
C LYS A 24 14.01 -6.12 2.70
N THR A 25 14.86 -5.46 3.46
CA THR A 25 15.56 -4.25 3.02
C THR A 25 16.95 -4.64 2.57
N ILE A 26 17.23 -4.51 1.28
CA ILE A 26 18.56 -4.76 0.72
C ILE A 26 19.37 -3.46 0.77
N VAL A 27 20.52 -3.50 1.42
CA VAL A 27 21.45 -2.37 1.48
C VAL A 27 22.74 -2.73 0.77
N LEU A 28 23.07 -1.97 -0.27
CA LEU A 28 24.27 -2.17 -1.07
C LEU A 28 25.36 -1.17 -0.63
N VAL A 29 26.49 -1.69 -0.15
CA VAL A 29 27.60 -0.89 0.35
C VAL A 29 28.94 -1.28 -0.29
N PRO A 30 29.93 -0.37 -0.34
CA PRO A 30 31.30 -0.72 -0.71
C PRO A 30 31.90 -1.73 0.26
N ALA A 31 32.69 -2.69 -0.26
CA ALA A 31 33.29 -3.74 0.56
C ALA A 31 34.45 -3.27 1.48
N HIS A 32 34.95 -2.03 1.29
CA HIS A 32 36.09 -1.49 2.04
C HIS A 32 35.68 -0.65 3.26
N LEU A 33 34.39 -0.49 3.53
CA LEU A 33 33.93 0.24 4.72
C LEU A 33 34.32 -0.51 5.99
N SER A 34 34.73 0.22 7.00
CA SER A 34 34.90 -0.33 8.35
C SER A 34 33.51 -0.71 8.93
N ALA A 35 33.49 -1.57 9.95
CA ALA A 35 32.25 -2.00 10.60
C ALA A 35 31.44 -0.80 11.13
N ASP A 36 32.08 0.19 11.73
CA ASP A 36 31.43 1.38 12.26
C ASP A 36 30.85 2.30 11.16
N GLU A 37 31.58 2.42 10.05
CA GLU A 37 31.12 3.19 8.89
C GLU A 37 29.92 2.49 8.22
N GLU A 38 30.01 1.17 8.06
CA GLU A 38 28.93 0.36 7.50
C GLU A 38 27.66 0.49 8.34
N GLU A 39 27.77 0.35 9.67
CA GLU A 39 26.62 0.46 10.56
C GLU A 39 25.94 1.83 10.46
N ARG A 40 26.73 2.93 10.46
CA ARG A 40 26.20 4.29 10.31
C ARG A 40 25.51 4.51 8.99
N VAL A 41 26.10 4.04 7.89
CA VAL A 41 25.56 4.18 6.54
C VAL A 41 24.29 3.35 6.40
N VAL A 42 24.30 2.11 6.85
CA VAL A 42 23.11 1.23 6.81
C VAL A 42 21.96 1.84 7.58
N ARG A 43 22.19 2.29 8.81
CA ARG A 43 21.18 2.95 9.64
C ARG A 43 20.58 4.17 8.94
N SER A 44 21.42 5.07 8.42
CA SER A 44 21.00 6.26 7.70
C SER A 44 20.16 5.94 6.45
N LEU A 45 20.58 4.93 5.68
CA LEU A 45 19.86 4.54 4.46
C LEU A 45 18.51 3.90 4.77
N VAL A 46 18.44 3.02 5.77
CA VAL A 46 17.17 2.41 6.22
C VAL A 46 16.20 3.48 6.71
N GLU A 47 16.67 4.40 7.59
CA GLU A 47 15.84 5.51 8.07
C GLU A 47 15.34 6.43 6.94
N ARG A 48 16.18 6.70 5.94
CA ARG A 48 15.77 7.52 4.78
C ARG A 48 14.75 6.79 3.91
N LEU A 49 14.92 5.48 3.73
CA LEU A 49 13.98 4.66 2.98
C LEU A 49 12.63 4.62 3.70
N ASP A 50 12.63 4.37 5.02
CA ASP A 50 11.43 4.36 5.86
C ASP A 50 10.71 5.71 5.85
N ARG A 51 11.45 6.83 6.01
CA ARG A 51 10.86 8.20 5.92
C ARG A 51 10.28 8.48 4.54
N ARG A 52 10.94 8.05 3.47
CA ARG A 52 10.42 8.22 2.10
C ARG A 52 9.13 7.41 1.91
N GLU A 53 9.11 6.17 2.39
CA GLU A 53 7.92 5.34 2.34
C GLU A 53 6.78 5.90 3.19
N GLN A 54 7.06 6.41 4.40
CA GLN A 54 6.07 7.07 5.23
C GLN A 54 5.48 8.34 4.59
N ARG A 55 6.30 9.12 3.86
CA ARG A 55 5.83 10.31 3.12
C ARG A 55 4.97 9.97 1.91
N THR A 56 5.13 8.78 1.33
CA THR A 56 4.33 8.30 0.19
C THR A 56 3.09 7.50 0.61
N LYS A 57 2.93 7.26 1.91
CA LYS A 57 1.80 6.49 2.47
C LYS A 57 0.82 7.45 3.13
N PRO A 58 -0.43 7.50 2.67
CA PRO A 58 -1.48 8.16 3.44
C PRO A 58 -1.51 7.61 4.87
N SER A 59 -1.65 8.48 5.86
CA SER A 59 -1.98 8.07 7.22
C SER A 59 -3.40 7.50 7.25
N ASP A 60 -3.79 6.88 8.37
CA ASP A 60 -5.17 6.42 8.52
C ASP A 60 -6.17 7.58 8.43
N ASP A 61 -5.80 8.78 8.91
CA ASP A 61 -6.62 9.99 8.79
C ASP A 61 -6.75 10.44 7.33
N GLU A 62 -5.65 10.43 6.57
CA GLU A 62 -5.67 10.75 5.13
C GLU A 62 -6.49 9.72 4.34
N LEU A 63 -6.47 8.44 4.73
CA LEU A 63 -7.33 7.43 4.14
C LEU A 63 -8.81 7.70 4.41
N LEU A 64 -9.15 8.11 5.62
CA LEU A 64 -10.53 8.44 5.99
C LEU A 64 -11.03 9.66 5.20
N GLU A 65 -10.21 10.71 5.08
CA GLU A 65 -10.51 11.88 4.24
C GLU A 65 -10.67 11.47 2.76
N ARG A 66 -9.78 10.61 2.26
CA ARG A 66 -9.88 10.10 0.88
C ARG A 66 -11.14 9.30 0.66
N ALA A 67 -11.53 8.45 1.62
CA ALA A 67 -12.78 7.70 1.59
C ALA A 67 -14.00 8.63 1.49
N ALA A 68 -14.02 9.72 2.26
CA ALA A 68 -15.07 10.72 2.20
C ALA A 68 -15.16 11.40 0.81
N VAL A 69 -14.02 11.71 0.20
CA VAL A 69 -13.96 12.26 -1.17
C VAL A 69 -14.52 11.26 -2.19
N LEU A 70 -14.05 10.01 -2.15
CA LEU A 70 -14.51 8.97 -3.07
C LEU A 70 -16.01 8.69 -2.91
N SER A 71 -16.49 8.62 -1.67
CA SER A 71 -17.91 8.43 -1.38
C SER A 71 -18.77 9.55 -1.99
N ARG A 72 -18.39 10.81 -1.76
CA ARG A 72 -19.13 11.95 -2.33
C ARG A 72 -19.09 11.96 -3.86
N THR A 73 -17.96 11.62 -4.44
CA THR A 73 -17.77 11.71 -5.90
C THR A 73 -18.48 10.59 -6.65
N TRP A 74 -18.41 9.35 -6.13
CA TRP A 74 -18.83 8.15 -6.87
C TRP A 74 -20.01 7.40 -6.26
N LEU A 75 -20.31 7.63 -4.96
CA LEU A 75 -21.35 6.94 -4.21
C LEU A 75 -22.39 7.90 -3.60
N GLU A 76 -22.50 9.12 -4.15
CA GLU A 76 -23.44 10.15 -3.71
C GLU A 76 -23.37 10.47 -2.21
N GLY A 77 -22.22 10.18 -1.57
CA GLY A 77 -22.01 10.36 -0.13
C GLY A 77 -22.71 9.31 0.75
N MET A 78 -23.27 8.26 0.17
CA MET A 78 -24.00 7.23 0.95
C MET A 78 -23.11 6.31 1.77
N ALA A 79 -21.83 6.19 1.45
CA ALA A 79 -20.87 5.36 2.17
C ALA A 79 -20.03 6.20 3.13
N GLU A 80 -20.32 6.15 4.42
CA GLU A 80 -19.59 6.86 5.47
C GLU A 80 -18.93 5.86 6.44
N PRO A 81 -17.65 5.53 6.25
CA PRO A 81 -16.94 4.65 7.16
C PRO A 81 -16.64 5.37 8.49
N GLN A 82 -16.64 4.63 9.59
CA GLN A 82 -16.20 5.11 10.90
C GLN A 82 -14.68 5.14 11.02
N SER A 83 -14.01 4.21 10.34
CA SER A 83 -12.56 4.16 10.29
C SER A 83 -12.06 3.50 9.00
N VAL A 84 -10.91 3.95 8.54
CA VAL A 84 -10.16 3.30 7.46
C VAL A 84 -8.72 3.13 7.93
N ARG A 85 -8.18 1.92 7.88
CA ARG A 85 -6.85 1.62 8.43
C ARG A 85 -6.04 0.72 7.50
N TRP A 86 -4.74 0.93 7.52
CA TRP A 86 -3.78 -0.01 6.98
C TRP A 86 -3.61 -1.21 7.91
N VAL A 87 -3.59 -2.43 7.36
CA VAL A 87 -3.33 -3.66 8.13
C VAL A 87 -2.31 -4.53 7.40
N SER A 88 -1.48 -5.23 8.16
CA SER A 88 -0.42 -6.11 7.63
C SER A 88 -0.84 -7.59 7.54
N ASN A 89 -2.01 -7.95 8.07
CA ASN A 89 -2.46 -9.33 8.18
C ASN A 89 -3.40 -9.79 7.06
N GLN A 90 -3.53 -9.00 5.98
CA GLN A 90 -4.34 -9.37 4.81
C GLN A 90 -3.44 -9.80 3.65
N ASN A 91 -3.16 -11.11 3.56
CA ASN A 91 -2.29 -11.66 2.51
C ASN A 91 -3.08 -12.17 1.29
N ALA A 92 -4.35 -12.56 1.48
CA ALA A 92 -5.19 -13.15 0.43
C ALA A 92 -6.15 -12.13 -0.23
N ARG A 93 -6.33 -10.96 0.34
CA ARG A 93 -7.24 -9.92 -0.18
C ARG A 93 -6.60 -8.53 -0.05
N TRP A 94 -7.08 -7.58 -0.85
CA TRP A 94 -6.54 -6.22 -0.88
C TRP A 94 -7.20 -5.30 0.15
N GLY A 95 -8.43 -5.61 0.54
CA GLY A 95 -9.19 -4.87 1.53
C GLY A 95 -10.25 -5.73 2.20
N SER A 96 -10.93 -5.17 3.19
CA SER A 96 -12.11 -5.73 3.81
C SER A 96 -12.96 -4.64 4.45
N CYS A 97 -14.27 -4.82 4.42
CA CYS A 97 -15.25 -3.98 5.09
C CYS A 97 -16.00 -4.80 6.14
N THR A 98 -16.18 -4.22 7.32
CA THR A 98 -17.07 -4.73 8.36
C THR A 98 -18.25 -3.78 8.49
N SER A 99 -19.42 -4.20 8.01
CA SER A 99 -20.59 -3.32 7.91
C SER A 99 -21.18 -2.99 9.29
N SER A 100 -21.02 -3.87 10.29
CA SER A 100 -21.60 -3.68 11.63
C SER A 100 -21.00 -2.50 12.40
N ASP A 101 -19.68 -2.26 12.24
CA ASP A 101 -18.95 -1.14 12.85
C ASP A 101 -18.47 -0.11 11.83
N ARG A 102 -18.83 -0.29 10.55
CA ARG A 102 -18.47 0.57 9.42
C ARG A 102 -16.96 0.79 9.31
N SER A 103 -16.17 -0.23 9.65
CA SER A 103 -14.71 -0.20 9.54
C SER A 103 -14.22 -0.78 8.22
N ILE A 104 -13.24 -0.12 7.61
CA ILE A 104 -12.55 -0.57 6.41
C ILE A 104 -11.08 -0.80 6.74
N ARG A 105 -10.55 -1.92 6.25
CA ARG A 105 -9.14 -2.27 6.37
C ARG A 105 -8.56 -2.47 4.98
N LEU A 106 -7.45 -1.81 4.70
CA LEU A 106 -6.69 -1.96 3.46
C LEU A 106 -5.38 -2.70 3.73
N SER A 107 -5.06 -3.66 2.89
CA SER A 107 -3.77 -4.34 2.96
C SER A 107 -2.63 -3.36 2.76
N ASP A 108 -1.60 -3.41 3.61
CA ASP A 108 -0.39 -2.61 3.45
C ASP A 108 0.42 -2.96 2.19
N ARG A 109 0.11 -4.10 1.54
CA ARG A 109 0.62 -4.46 0.20
C ARG A 109 0.22 -3.46 -0.88
N LEU A 110 -0.85 -2.69 -0.68
CA LEU A 110 -1.26 -1.58 -1.56
C LEU A 110 -0.35 -0.35 -1.43
N LYS A 111 0.42 -0.27 -0.36
CA LYS A 111 1.35 0.84 -0.14
C LYS A 111 2.41 0.87 -1.23
N GLY A 112 2.56 2.04 -1.86
CA GLY A 112 3.46 2.23 -3.00
C GLY A 112 2.87 1.88 -4.37
N MET A 113 1.65 1.33 -4.44
CA MET A 113 0.92 1.19 -5.70
C MET A 113 0.40 2.56 -6.18
N PRO A 114 0.08 2.69 -7.48
CA PRO A 114 -0.51 3.92 -8.01
C PRO A 114 -1.79 4.32 -7.26
N ALA A 115 -2.02 5.62 -7.10
CA ALA A 115 -3.16 6.15 -6.35
C ALA A 115 -4.51 5.61 -6.86
N TYR A 116 -4.66 5.46 -8.18
CA TYR A 116 -5.91 4.93 -8.77
C TYR A 116 -6.21 3.48 -8.35
N VAL A 117 -5.19 2.70 -8.01
CA VAL A 117 -5.34 1.32 -7.52
C VAL A 117 -5.83 1.32 -6.08
N VAL A 118 -5.23 2.14 -5.23
CA VAL A 118 -5.65 2.32 -3.83
C VAL A 118 -7.07 2.86 -3.76
N ASP A 119 -7.39 3.87 -4.57
CA ASP A 119 -8.72 4.46 -4.68
C ASP A 119 -9.77 3.43 -5.11
N TYR A 120 -9.44 2.58 -6.08
CA TYR A 120 -10.32 1.52 -6.53
C TYR A 120 -10.65 0.52 -5.42
N VAL A 121 -9.63 0.02 -4.69
CA VAL A 121 -9.85 -0.91 -3.57
C VAL A 121 -10.65 -0.22 -2.46
N LEU A 122 -10.32 1.02 -2.13
CA LEU A 122 -11.05 1.78 -1.12
C LEU A 122 -12.51 1.99 -1.52
N LEU A 123 -12.78 2.31 -2.79
CA LEU A 123 -14.14 2.46 -3.32
C LEU A 123 -14.91 1.13 -3.30
N HIS A 124 -14.24 0.02 -3.60
CA HIS A 124 -14.80 -1.33 -3.50
C HIS A 124 -15.28 -1.62 -2.06
N GLU A 125 -14.46 -1.32 -1.07
CA GLU A 125 -14.81 -1.53 0.34
C GLU A 125 -15.90 -0.54 0.81
N LEU A 126 -15.89 0.70 0.33
CA LEU A 126 -16.95 1.66 0.58
C LEU A 126 -18.30 1.18 0.01
N ALA A 127 -18.31 0.61 -1.19
CA ALA A 127 -19.50 0.07 -1.80
C ALA A 127 -20.15 -1.04 -0.97
N HIS A 128 -19.37 -1.81 -0.21
CA HIS A 128 -19.87 -2.81 0.73
C HIS A 128 -20.64 -2.23 1.93
N LEU A 129 -20.50 -0.95 2.23
CA LEU A 129 -21.35 -0.27 3.22
C LEU A 129 -22.78 -0.03 2.70
N ILE A 130 -22.96 -0.07 1.38
CA ILE A 130 -24.27 0.12 0.69
C ILE A 130 -24.83 -1.24 0.25
N GLU A 131 -24.00 -2.03 -0.43
CA GLU A 131 -24.34 -3.35 -0.98
C GLU A 131 -23.38 -4.42 -0.41
N PRO A 132 -23.82 -5.22 0.56
CA PRO A 132 -22.96 -6.23 1.21
C PRO A 132 -22.45 -7.31 0.24
N ASN A 133 -23.22 -7.64 -0.79
CA ASN A 133 -22.92 -8.70 -1.74
C ASN A 133 -22.42 -8.14 -3.07
N HIS A 134 -21.60 -8.90 -3.80
CA HIS A 134 -21.16 -8.56 -5.15
C HIS A 134 -22.26 -8.73 -6.20
N SER A 135 -23.40 -8.09 -5.97
CA SER A 135 -24.57 -8.05 -6.86
C SER A 135 -24.31 -7.17 -8.09
N LYS A 136 -25.25 -7.15 -9.03
CA LYS A 136 -25.20 -6.19 -10.16
C LYS A 136 -25.20 -4.74 -9.67
N SER A 137 -25.95 -4.44 -8.59
CA SER A 137 -25.99 -3.11 -7.97
C SER A 137 -24.62 -2.73 -7.39
N PHE A 138 -23.95 -3.67 -6.72
CA PHE A 138 -22.59 -3.47 -6.22
C PHE A 138 -21.61 -3.09 -7.34
N TRP A 139 -21.57 -3.89 -8.40
CA TRP A 139 -20.67 -3.63 -9.52
C TRP A 139 -20.99 -2.32 -10.25
N ALA A 140 -22.27 -1.95 -10.35
CA ALA A 140 -22.66 -0.66 -10.91
C ALA A 140 -22.08 0.52 -10.11
N LEU A 141 -22.00 0.41 -8.77
CA LEU A 141 -21.38 1.42 -7.91
C LEU A 141 -19.86 1.51 -8.15
N VAL A 142 -19.19 0.37 -8.19
CA VAL A 142 -17.71 0.33 -8.32
C VAL A 142 -17.27 0.68 -9.75
N ASP A 143 -17.97 0.20 -10.76
CA ASP A 143 -17.63 0.41 -12.18
C ASP A 143 -17.92 1.85 -12.66
N ALA A 144 -18.61 2.67 -11.86
CA ALA A 144 -18.71 4.12 -12.08
C ALA A 144 -17.36 4.83 -11.95
N TYR A 145 -16.38 4.22 -11.28
CA TYR A 145 -15.03 4.76 -11.18
C TYR A 145 -14.28 4.60 -12.51
N PRO A 146 -13.81 5.70 -13.14
CA PRO A 146 -13.25 5.65 -14.49
C PRO A 146 -12.01 4.76 -14.64
N GLU A 147 -11.20 4.62 -13.58
CA GLU A 147 -9.98 3.82 -13.58
C GLU A 147 -10.21 2.36 -13.12
N ALA A 148 -11.47 1.93 -12.93
CA ALA A 148 -11.80 0.62 -12.37
C ALA A 148 -11.17 -0.54 -13.14
N GLU A 149 -11.34 -0.59 -14.45
CA GLU A 149 -10.78 -1.66 -15.29
C GLU A 149 -9.24 -1.68 -15.28
N LYS A 150 -8.62 -0.53 -15.30
CA LYS A 150 -7.17 -0.39 -15.22
C LYS A 150 -6.64 -0.85 -13.86
N ALA A 151 -7.34 -0.51 -12.77
CA ALA A 151 -6.97 -0.95 -11.42
C ALA A 151 -7.14 -2.46 -11.25
N LYS A 152 -8.22 -3.05 -11.77
CA LYS A 152 -8.43 -4.52 -11.81
C LYS A 152 -7.26 -5.20 -12.51
N GLY A 153 -6.90 -4.78 -13.72
CA GLY A 153 -5.80 -5.35 -14.49
C GLY A 153 -4.45 -5.24 -13.76
N PHE A 154 -4.20 -4.11 -13.10
CA PHE A 154 -2.99 -3.93 -12.29
C PHE A 154 -2.93 -4.95 -11.14
N LEU A 155 -4.01 -5.10 -10.37
CA LEU A 155 -4.10 -6.01 -9.23
C LEU A 155 -4.02 -7.48 -9.65
N GLU A 156 -4.60 -7.85 -10.78
CA GLU A 156 -4.47 -9.18 -11.37
C GLU A 156 -3.02 -9.49 -11.73
N GLY A 157 -2.31 -8.56 -12.38
CA GLY A 157 -0.90 -8.70 -12.72
C GLY A 157 -0.02 -8.87 -11.49
N VAL A 158 -0.23 -8.09 -10.43
CA VAL A 158 0.50 -8.21 -9.16
C VAL A 158 0.20 -9.55 -8.49
N SER A 159 -1.06 -9.98 -8.46
CA SER A 159 -1.46 -11.25 -7.88
C SER A 159 -0.86 -12.45 -8.63
N TRP A 160 -0.69 -12.34 -9.94
CA TRP A 160 -0.05 -13.36 -10.75
C TRP A 160 1.45 -13.51 -10.43
N LEU A 161 2.16 -12.40 -10.22
CA LEU A 161 3.58 -12.39 -9.88
C LEU A 161 3.89 -12.93 -8.47
N GLN A 162 2.90 -12.98 -7.59
CA GLN A 162 3.04 -13.42 -6.20
C GLN A 162 2.65 -14.89 -5.97
N ARG A 163 2.27 -15.62 -7.01
CA ARG A 163 2.00 -17.07 -6.99
C ARG A 163 3.29 -17.85 -7.15
#